data_2b9fed7dfc6e0475b312cac5ba8218b0
#
_entry.id   2b9fed7dfc6e0475b312cac5ba8218b0
#
_cell.length_a   1.000
_cell.length_b   1.000
_cell.length_c   1.000
_cell.angle_alpha   90.00
_cell.angle_beta   90.00
_cell.angle_gamma   90.00
#
_symmetry.space_group_name_H-M   'P 1'
#
loop_
_entity.id
_entity.type
_entity.pdbx_description
1 polymer ?
#
loop_
_entity_poly.entity_id
_entity_poly.type
_entity_poly.pdbx_seq_one_letter_code
_entity_poly.pdbx_strand_id
1 'polypeptide(L)'
;MIDNICRGELYIADLNPYEGCVQGGIRPVLIVQNDKGNKFSTTTIVAPITSNIYTKKHIPTHFTIDYALDRKSIVLFEQIRVIDKNRILRYIGKLNSKDLKNIDNKIAISLGIEKV
;
A
#
# COMPACT_ATOMS: atom_id res chain seq x y z
N MET A 1 -15.79 0.77 11.73
CA MET A 1 -15.17 0.34 10.47
C MET A 1 -15.28 1.46 9.44
N ILE A 2 -14.23 1.69 8.68
CA ILE A 2 -14.23 2.71 7.63
C ILE A 2 -14.92 2.15 6.39
N ASP A 3 -15.90 2.90 5.89
CA ASP A 3 -16.63 2.56 4.68
C ASP A 3 -16.05 3.30 3.47
N ASN A 4 -16.36 2.82 2.28
CA ASN A 4 -16.04 3.51 1.02
C ASN A 4 -14.54 3.73 0.78
N ILE A 5 -13.72 2.73 1.12
CA ILE A 5 -12.31 2.79 0.75
C ILE A 5 -12.17 2.68 -0.77
N CYS A 6 -11.20 3.41 -1.32
CA CYS A 6 -10.95 3.43 -2.77
C CYS A 6 -9.49 3.15 -3.08
N ARG A 7 -9.27 2.52 -4.24
CA ARG A 7 -7.92 2.26 -4.74
C ARG A 7 -7.13 3.57 -4.84
N GLY A 8 -5.90 3.56 -4.34
CA GLY A 8 -5.04 4.75 -4.34
C GLY A 8 -5.12 5.58 -3.09
N GLU A 9 -6.03 5.27 -2.18
CA GLU A 9 -6.11 5.95 -0.89
C GLU A 9 -5.10 5.39 0.09
N LEU A 10 -4.69 6.26 1.02
CA LEU A 10 -3.70 5.96 2.06
C LEU A 10 -4.40 5.94 3.41
N TYR A 11 -4.15 4.89 4.17
CA TYR A 11 -4.76 4.70 5.50
C TYR A 11 -3.71 4.25 6.49
N ILE A 12 -3.95 4.53 7.77
CA ILE A 12 -3.26 3.82 8.85
C ILE A 12 -4.01 2.52 9.07
N ALA A 13 -3.29 1.41 9.12
CA ALA A 13 -3.87 0.09 9.32
C ALA A 13 -3.04 -0.73 10.29
N ASP A 14 -3.68 -1.70 10.92
CA ASP A 14 -3.04 -2.64 11.83
C ASP A 14 -2.66 -3.91 11.04
N LEU A 15 -1.37 -4.10 10.83
CA LEU A 15 -0.82 -5.24 10.10
C LEU A 15 -0.37 -6.38 11.01
N ASN A 16 -0.69 -6.33 12.30
CA ASN A 16 -0.38 -7.41 13.23
C ASN A 16 -1.41 -8.55 13.12
N PRO A 17 -1.00 -9.81 13.37
CA PRO A 17 0.38 -10.25 13.57
C PRO A 17 1.14 -10.34 12.24
N TYR A 18 2.46 -10.39 12.34
CA TYR A 18 3.32 -10.56 11.17
C TYR A 18 4.46 -11.53 11.49
N GLU A 19 5.13 -12.03 10.45
CA GLU A 19 6.25 -12.97 10.58
C GLU A 19 7.44 -12.52 9.74
N GLY A 20 8.63 -12.76 10.28
CA GLY A 20 9.89 -12.58 9.56
C GLY A 20 10.10 -11.16 9.05
N CYS A 21 10.45 -11.04 7.78
CA CYS A 21 10.84 -9.77 7.17
C CYS A 21 9.68 -8.95 6.61
N VAL A 22 8.43 -9.41 6.74
CA VAL A 22 7.30 -8.62 6.26
C VAL A 22 7.04 -7.46 7.21
N GLN A 23 6.51 -6.37 6.65
CA GLN A 23 6.15 -5.22 7.45
C GLN A 23 4.94 -5.54 8.34
N GLY A 24 5.03 -5.18 9.60
CA GLY A 24 3.96 -5.38 10.57
C GLY A 24 3.72 -4.12 11.38
N GLY A 25 2.90 -4.25 12.43
CA GLY A 25 2.56 -3.14 13.30
C GLY A 25 1.50 -2.23 12.71
N ILE A 26 1.25 -1.14 13.40
CA ILE A 26 0.31 -0.10 12.95
C ILE A 26 1.10 0.88 12.11
N ARG A 27 0.75 1.00 10.84
CA ARG A 27 1.50 1.80 9.88
C ARG A 27 0.67 2.23 8.69
N PRO A 28 1.17 3.18 7.90
CA PRO A 28 0.51 3.55 6.65
C PRO A 28 0.49 2.40 5.65
N VAL A 29 -0.60 2.31 4.92
CA VAL A 29 -0.76 1.38 3.80
C VAL A 29 -1.40 2.10 2.63
N LEU A 30 -1.17 1.58 1.42
CA LEU A 30 -1.82 2.04 0.20
C LEU A 30 -2.85 0.99 -0.21
N ILE A 31 -4.09 1.42 -0.48
CA ILE A 31 -5.12 0.53 -1.00
C ILE A 31 -4.83 0.26 -2.48
N VAL A 32 -4.63 -1.01 -2.83
CA VAL A 32 -4.32 -1.40 -4.21
C VAL A 32 -5.43 -2.23 -4.86
N GLN A 33 -6.36 -2.79 -4.07
CA GLN A 33 -7.46 -3.56 -4.60
C GLN A 33 -8.38 -2.70 -5.46
N ASN A 34 -8.95 -3.30 -6.51
CA ASN A 34 -9.91 -2.62 -7.38
C ASN A 34 -11.16 -2.16 -6.59
N ASP A 35 -11.81 -1.11 -7.09
CA ASP A 35 -12.89 -0.47 -6.35
C ASP A 35 -14.17 -1.30 -6.27
N LYS A 36 -14.40 -2.17 -7.23
CA LYS A 36 -15.53 -3.08 -7.14
C LYS A 36 -15.34 -4.07 -5.98
N GLY A 37 -14.13 -4.62 -5.85
CA GLY A 37 -13.78 -5.45 -4.69
C GLY A 37 -13.87 -4.68 -3.40
N ASN A 38 -13.40 -3.45 -3.39
CA ASN A 38 -13.46 -2.60 -2.18
C ASN A 38 -14.91 -2.35 -1.74
N LYS A 39 -15.83 -2.25 -2.69
CA LYS A 39 -17.24 -2.02 -2.38
C LYS A 39 -17.93 -3.25 -1.82
N PHE A 40 -17.66 -4.42 -2.38
CA PHE A 40 -18.45 -5.63 -2.10
C PHE A 40 -17.76 -6.66 -1.22
N SER A 41 -16.44 -6.58 -1.04
CA SER A 41 -15.71 -7.56 -0.21
C SER A 41 -15.54 -7.05 1.22
N THR A 42 -15.43 -7.98 2.17
CA THR A 42 -15.06 -7.68 3.55
C THR A 42 -13.56 -7.49 3.72
N THR A 43 -12.79 -7.78 2.68
CA THR A 43 -11.33 -7.65 2.67
C THR A 43 -10.89 -6.65 1.62
N THR A 44 -9.65 -6.19 1.76
CA THR A 44 -9.01 -5.39 0.72
C THR A 44 -7.54 -5.80 0.59
N ILE A 45 -6.91 -5.39 -0.50
CA ILE A 45 -5.50 -5.65 -0.74
C ILE A 45 -4.75 -4.36 -0.56
N VAL A 46 -3.68 -4.40 0.24
CA VAL A 46 -2.88 -3.22 0.56
C VAL A 46 -1.40 -3.48 0.29
N ALA A 47 -0.65 -2.40 0.08
CA ALA A 47 0.81 -2.40 0.07
C ALA A 47 1.28 -1.62 1.30
N PRO A 48 2.15 -2.21 2.14
CA PRO A 48 2.65 -1.50 3.31
C PRO A 48 3.64 -0.40 2.93
N ILE A 49 3.72 0.62 3.78
CA ILE A 49 4.57 1.79 3.56
C ILE A 49 5.56 1.89 4.72
N THR A 50 6.83 2.17 4.39
CA THR A 50 7.88 2.37 5.39
C THR A 50 8.53 3.71 5.20
N SER A 51 8.90 4.36 6.31
CA SER A 51 9.71 5.57 6.28
C SER A 51 11.21 5.28 6.30
N ASN A 52 11.60 4.03 6.39
CA ASN A 52 13.01 3.65 6.34
C ASN A 52 13.47 3.58 4.88
N ILE A 53 13.95 4.71 4.36
CA ILE A 53 14.35 4.84 2.95
C ILE A 53 15.85 4.64 2.74
N TYR A 54 16.63 4.43 3.81
CA TYR A 54 18.09 4.46 3.73
C TYR A 54 18.72 3.17 3.24
N THR A 55 18.04 2.05 3.42
CA THR A 55 18.60 0.74 3.13
C THR A 55 18.30 0.23 1.73
N LYS A 56 17.48 0.96 0.97
CA LYS A 56 16.99 0.49 -0.33
C LYS A 56 17.24 1.52 -1.41
N LYS A 57 17.94 1.11 -2.45
CA LYS A 57 18.17 1.92 -3.66
C LYS A 57 17.42 1.24 -4.80
N HIS A 58 16.72 2.00 -5.58
CA HIS A 58 16.15 1.59 -6.88
C HIS A 58 15.68 0.14 -6.99
N ILE A 59 14.87 -0.30 -6.04
CA ILE A 59 14.22 -1.58 -6.16
C ILE A 59 12.99 -1.39 -7.03
N PRO A 60 12.82 -2.16 -8.13
CA PRO A 60 11.73 -1.90 -9.10
C PRO A 60 10.34 -1.99 -8.52
N THR A 61 10.16 -2.72 -7.42
CA THR A 61 8.88 -2.88 -6.75
C THR A 61 8.60 -1.80 -5.70
N HIS A 62 9.51 -0.83 -5.54
CA HIS A 62 9.36 0.25 -4.58
C HIS A 62 8.89 1.53 -5.26
N PHE A 63 8.03 2.27 -4.59
CA PHE A 63 7.53 3.55 -5.06
C PHE A 63 7.65 4.59 -3.94
N THR A 64 8.36 5.70 -4.21
CA THR A 64 8.60 6.74 -3.22
C THR A 64 7.46 7.76 -3.22
N ILE A 65 6.96 8.10 -2.03
CA ILE A 65 5.95 9.14 -1.83
C ILE A 65 6.55 10.20 -0.92
N ASP A 66 6.42 11.48 -1.29
CA ASP A 66 6.90 12.60 -0.49
C ASP A 66 5.78 13.59 -0.13
N TYR A 67 4.54 13.18 -0.21
CA TYR A 67 3.37 13.97 0.18
C TYR A 67 2.37 13.08 0.94
N ALA A 68 1.40 13.68 1.58
CA ALA A 68 0.32 13.03 2.34
C ALA A 68 0.76 12.32 3.61
N LEU A 69 2.04 12.01 3.77
CA LEU A 69 2.61 11.33 4.94
C LEU A 69 3.51 12.29 5.70
N ASP A 70 3.78 11.99 6.98
CA ASP A 70 4.61 12.86 7.84
C ASP A 70 6.03 13.02 7.31
N ARG A 71 6.52 12.03 6.60
CA ARG A 71 7.87 12.05 6.03
C ARG A 71 7.91 11.24 4.74
N LYS A 72 8.93 11.50 3.93
CA LYS A 72 9.19 10.75 2.71
C LYS A 72 9.21 9.25 3.02
N SER A 73 8.49 8.48 2.23
CA SER A 73 8.28 7.06 2.51
C SER A 73 8.29 6.25 1.23
N ILE A 74 8.40 4.92 1.39
CA ILE A 74 8.42 3.97 0.28
C ILE A 74 7.26 3.00 0.42
N VAL A 75 6.51 2.82 -0.66
CA VAL A 75 5.49 1.77 -0.78
C VAL A 75 6.19 0.50 -1.24
N LEU A 76 5.95 -0.60 -0.54
CA LEU A 76 6.62 -1.88 -0.79
C LEU A 76 5.66 -2.81 -1.54
N PHE A 77 5.68 -2.77 -2.87
CA PHE A 77 4.74 -3.57 -3.66
C PHE A 77 5.06 -5.06 -3.65
N GLU A 78 6.28 -5.46 -3.31
CA GLU A 78 6.61 -6.88 -3.14
C GLU A 78 5.98 -7.47 -1.87
N GLN A 79 5.42 -6.63 -0.99
CA GLN A 79 4.78 -7.08 0.24
C GLN A 79 3.26 -6.84 0.23
N ILE A 80 2.65 -6.77 -0.94
CA ILE A 80 1.20 -6.61 -1.00
C ILE A 80 0.53 -7.81 -0.32
N ARG A 81 -0.56 -7.52 0.39
CA ARG A 81 -1.26 -8.54 1.16
C ARG A 81 -2.73 -8.18 1.32
N VAL A 82 -3.54 -9.21 1.57
CA VAL A 82 -4.93 -9.01 1.91
C VAL A 82 -5.06 -8.74 3.41
N ILE A 83 -5.94 -7.82 3.75
CA ILE A 83 -6.32 -7.58 5.14
C ILE A 83 -7.84 -7.50 5.24
N ASP A 84 -8.37 -7.80 6.42
CA ASP A 84 -9.76 -7.53 6.73
C ASP A 84 -9.96 -6.02 6.82
N LYS A 85 -11.09 -5.51 6.33
CA LYS A 85 -11.36 -4.07 6.37
C LYS A 85 -11.38 -3.49 7.78
N ASN A 86 -11.68 -4.31 8.79
CA ASN A 86 -11.64 -3.83 10.17
C ASN A 86 -10.23 -3.51 10.68
N ARG A 87 -9.19 -3.89 9.93
CA ARG A 87 -7.81 -3.50 10.24
C ARG A 87 -7.50 -2.07 9.85
N ILE A 88 -8.34 -1.44 9.04
CA ILE A 88 -8.14 -0.07 8.59
C ILE A 88 -8.65 0.87 9.68
N LEU A 89 -7.76 1.75 10.15
CA LEU A 89 -8.02 2.58 11.31
C LEU A 89 -8.33 4.04 10.97
N ARG A 90 -7.59 4.65 10.02
CA ARG A 90 -7.72 6.08 9.79
C ARG A 90 -7.27 6.47 8.38
N TYR A 91 -8.04 7.31 7.73
CA TYR A 91 -7.69 7.89 6.42
C TYR A 91 -6.57 8.94 6.58
N ILE A 92 -5.59 8.93 5.68
CA ILE A 92 -4.52 9.93 5.69
C ILE A 92 -4.40 10.72 4.39
N GLY A 93 -4.85 10.21 3.28
CA GLY A 93 -4.73 10.91 2.01
C GLY A 93 -4.91 9.99 0.83
N LYS A 94 -4.48 10.45 -0.34
CA LYS A 94 -4.56 9.63 -1.56
C LYS A 94 -3.45 10.01 -2.52
N LEU A 95 -3.12 9.08 -3.41
CA LEU A 95 -2.18 9.36 -4.50
C LEU A 95 -2.81 10.32 -5.50
N ASN A 96 -1.98 11.18 -6.10
CA ASN A 96 -2.41 11.99 -7.24
C ASN A 96 -2.60 11.10 -8.48
N SER A 97 -3.23 11.63 -9.53
CA SER A 97 -3.58 10.88 -10.73
C SER A 97 -2.36 10.30 -11.44
N LYS A 98 -1.26 11.03 -11.47
CA LYS A 98 -0.02 10.60 -12.10
C LYS A 98 0.56 9.38 -11.39
N ASP A 99 0.65 9.47 -10.06
CA ASP A 99 1.20 8.39 -9.26
C ASP A 99 0.30 7.16 -9.27
N LEU A 100 -1.01 7.35 -9.29
CA LEU A 100 -1.96 6.25 -9.37
C LEU A 100 -1.77 5.43 -10.65
N LYS A 101 -1.39 6.07 -11.75
CA LYS A 101 -1.03 5.34 -12.99
C LYS A 101 0.32 4.65 -12.86
N ASN A 102 1.29 5.31 -12.23
CA ASN A 102 2.64 4.78 -12.12
C ASN A 102 2.73 3.53 -11.25
N ILE A 103 1.88 3.39 -10.24
CA ILE A 103 1.92 2.21 -9.37
C ILE A 103 1.48 0.94 -10.09
N ASP A 104 0.71 1.03 -11.17
CA ASP A 104 0.29 -0.15 -11.94
C ASP A 104 1.50 -0.94 -12.42
N ASN A 105 2.53 -0.27 -12.91
CA ASN A 105 3.76 -0.90 -13.34
C ASN A 105 4.49 -1.58 -12.19
N LYS A 106 4.52 -0.95 -11.01
CA LYS A 106 5.17 -1.52 -9.84
C LYS A 106 4.48 -2.79 -9.36
N ILE A 107 3.16 -2.80 -9.39
CA ILE A 107 2.37 -3.98 -9.04
C ILE A 107 2.61 -5.10 -10.05
N ALA A 108 2.60 -4.76 -11.34
CA ALA A 108 2.82 -5.73 -12.41
C ALA A 108 4.21 -6.39 -12.29
N ILE A 109 5.24 -5.61 -11.99
CA ILE A 109 6.58 -6.13 -11.75
C ILE A 109 6.58 -7.07 -10.54
N SER A 110 5.94 -6.67 -9.46
CA SER A 110 5.92 -7.44 -8.21
C SER A 110 5.28 -8.82 -8.40
N LEU A 111 4.30 -8.91 -9.29
CA LEU A 111 3.57 -10.16 -9.55
C LEU A 111 4.12 -10.94 -10.75
N GLY A 112 5.18 -10.45 -11.38
CA GLY A 112 5.77 -11.12 -12.53
C GLY A 112 5.00 -10.95 -13.84
N ILE A 113 4.05 -10.03 -13.89
CA ILE A 113 3.29 -9.71 -15.11
C ILE A 113 4.14 -8.90 -16.07
N GLU A 114 4.91 -7.96 -15.53
CA GLU A 114 5.88 -7.16 -16.27
C GLU A 114 7.28 -7.54 -15.84
N LYS A 115 8.23 -7.45 -16.76
CA LYS A 115 9.64 -7.68 -16.44
C LYS A 115 10.29 -6.39 -15.94
N VAL A 116 11.29 -6.58 -15.11
CA VAL A 116 12.09 -5.48 -14.60
C VAL A 116 12.89 -4.81 -15.72
#